data_ddabb667a1057b4d98deb000fcbd2392
#
_entry.id   ddabb667a1057b4d98deb000fcbd2392
#
_cell.length_a   1.000
_cell.length_b   1.000
_cell.length_c   1.000
_cell.angle_alpha   90.00
_cell.angle_beta   90.00
_cell.angle_gamma   90.00
#
_symmetry.space_group_name_H-M   'P 1'
#
loop_
_entity.id
_entity.type
_entity.pdbx_description
1 polymer ?
#
loop_
_entity_poly.entity_id
_entity_poly.type
_entity_poly.pdbx_seq_one_letter_code
_entity_poly.pdbx_strand_id
1 'polypeptide(L)'
;MAALGEKPTVVSFFTDPACPWAWITSRWLVAVAPRRSLDITWRSFSPAVRDGGLRLAPGIPPQLREIAMARKTWGETALPVFEVVRAERGEAAVGRFYTELGRRLNDPGRPPTPPAGDLLQTSLIAAELDPGFVAAAADPHWPALVRNSTEEAMAIVGHDAMTPVVVLEGAHRKGLSGPVMSLAETGDSAVRVWDAIQVLLEQTSFLEARRTRALPPQFPAISELGLEHPGNSN
;
A
#
# COMPACT_ATOMS: atom_id res chain seq x y z
N MET A 1 -25.10 -1.55 -11.49
CA MET A 1 -24.75 -1.20 -12.89
C MET A 1 -24.13 0.18 -12.84
N ALA A 2 -22.80 0.30 -13.04
CA ALA A 2 -22.17 1.61 -13.22
C ALA A 2 -22.71 2.22 -14.52
N ALA A 3 -23.05 3.51 -14.47
CA ALA A 3 -23.51 4.24 -15.64
C ALA A 3 -22.39 4.30 -16.69
N LEU A 4 -22.66 3.86 -17.91
CA LEU A 4 -21.73 3.93 -19.04
C LEU A 4 -21.42 5.42 -19.31
N GLY A 5 -20.21 5.87 -18.95
CA GLY A 5 -19.73 7.20 -19.30
C GLY A 5 -19.09 8.03 -18.18
N GLU A 6 -19.14 7.60 -16.93
CA GLU A 6 -18.48 8.30 -15.83
C GLU A 6 -16.98 7.98 -15.80
N LYS A 7 -16.12 9.01 -15.77
CA LYS A 7 -14.66 8.80 -15.64
C LYS A 7 -14.37 8.11 -14.32
N PRO A 8 -13.41 7.17 -14.28
CA PRO A 8 -13.05 6.52 -13.03
C PRO A 8 -12.52 7.56 -12.01
N THR A 9 -12.83 7.34 -10.75
CA THR A 9 -12.25 8.10 -9.65
C THR A 9 -10.80 7.64 -9.46
N VAL A 10 -9.85 8.54 -9.69
CA VAL A 10 -8.42 8.23 -9.49
C VAL A 10 -8.08 8.35 -8.02
N VAL A 11 -7.45 7.29 -7.49
CA VAL A 11 -7.05 7.18 -6.09
C VAL A 11 -5.56 6.92 -6.00
N SER A 12 -4.80 7.85 -5.43
CA SER A 12 -3.40 7.59 -5.08
C SER A 12 -3.33 6.89 -3.73
N PHE A 13 -2.70 5.71 -3.72
CA PHE A 13 -2.48 4.90 -2.53
C PHE A 13 -0.99 4.86 -2.19
N PHE A 14 -0.60 5.61 -1.17
CA PHE A 14 0.80 5.67 -0.72
C PHE A 14 1.07 4.56 0.29
N THR A 15 2.10 3.79 0.03
CA THR A 15 2.42 2.59 0.80
C THR A 15 3.91 2.41 1.06
N ASP A 16 4.24 1.92 2.24
CA ASP A 16 5.47 1.20 2.54
C ASP A 16 5.19 -0.29 2.32
N PRO A 17 5.91 -0.99 1.42
CA PRO A 17 5.66 -2.39 1.14
C PRO A 17 5.83 -3.32 2.34
N ALA A 18 6.59 -2.89 3.36
CA ALA A 18 6.75 -3.63 4.61
C ALA A 18 5.62 -3.37 5.62
N CYS A 19 4.74 -2.39 5.38
CA CYS A 19 3.68 -2.03 6.31
C CYS A 19 2.50 -3.02 6.22
N PRO A 20 2.22 -3.80 7.30
CA PRO A 20 1.12 -4.77 7.29
C PRO A 20 -0.26 -4.10 7.20
N TRP A 21 -0.40 -2.90 7.77
CA TRP A 21 -1.64 -2.14 7.72
C TRP A 21 -1.95 -1.62 6.32
N ALA A 22 -0.93 -1.14 5.60
CA ALA A 22 -1.06 -0.72 4.21
C ALA A 22 -1.44 -1.92 3.32
N TRP A 23 -0.87 -3.11 3.57
CA TRP A 23 -1.26 -4.32 2.87
C TRP A 23 -2.75 -4.62 3.01
N ILE A 24 -3.28 -4.65 4.24
CA ILE A 24 -4.69 -4.93 4.51
C ILE A 24 -5.59 -3.89 3.82
N THR A 25 -5.28 -2.60 3.98
CA THR A 25 -6.06 -1.52 3.38
C THR A 25 -6.02 -1.58 1.85
N SER A 26 -4.89 -1.96 1.26
CA SER A 26 -4.78 -2.14 -0.19
C SER A 26 -5.69 -3.25 -0.71
N ARG A 27 -5.87 -4.34 0.02
CA ARG A 27 -6.77 -5.44 -0.36
C ARG A 27 -8.23 -5.00 -0.31
N TRP A 28 -8.61 -4.23 0.71
CA TRP A 28 -9.91 -3.59 0.77
C TRP A 28 -10.14 -2.65 -0.42
N LEU A 29 -9.17 -1.78 -0.74
CA LEU A 29 -9.28 -0.83 -1.84
C LEU A 29 -9.43 -1.54 -3.21
N VAL A 30 -8.66 -2.62 -3.42
CA VAL A 30 -8.79 -3.47 -4.62
C VAL A 30 -10.18 -4.13 -4.70
N ALA A 31 -10.78 -4.56 -3.58
CA ALA A 31 -12.13 -5.12 -3.55
C ALA A 31 -13.21 -4.07 -3.90
N VAL A 32 -12.99 -2.82 -3.52
CA VAL A 32 -13.91 -1.70 -3.82
C VAL A 32 -13.80 -1.23 -5.27
N ALA A 33 -12.59 -1.26 -5.83
CA ALA A 33 -12.29 -0.64 -7.13
C ALA A 33 -13.28 -1.00 -8.26
N PRO A 34 -13.63 -2.27 -8.52
CA PRO A 34 -14.57 -2.62 -9.59
C PRO A 34 -16.02 -2.17 -9.31
N ARG A 35 -16.35 -1.94 -8.03
CA ARG A 35 -17.71 -1.58 -7.59
C ARG A 35 -17.94 -0.08 -7.52
N ARG A 36 -16.90 0.72 -7.55
CA ARG A 36 -16.93 2.20 -7.50
C ARG A 36 -16.12 2.84 -8.62
N SER A 37 -15.74 2.05 -9.65
CA SER A 37 -14.96 2.53 -10.80
C SER A 37 -13.73 3.32 -10.35
N LEU A 38 -12.91 2.72 -9.45
CA LEU A 38 -11.68 3.34 -8.98
C LEU A 38 -10.52 2.95 -9.88
N ASP A 39 -9.68 3.92 -10.19
CA ASP A 39 -8.37 3.74 -10.80
C ASP A 39 -7.29 3.99 -9.73
N ILE A 40 -6.57 2.94 -9.34
CA ILE A 40 -5.63 3.00 -8.22
C ILE A 40 -4.22 3.24 -8.73
N THR A 41 -3.63 4.36 -8.33
CA THR A 41 -2.22 4.68 -8.53
C THR A 41 -1.42 4.31 -7.28
N TRP A 42 -0.48 3.39 -7.42
CA TRP A 42 0.35 2.90 -6.31
C TRP A 42 1.55 3.80 -6.10
N ARG A 43 1.70 4.43 -4.94
CA ARG A 43 2.72 5.43 -4.65
C ARG A 43 3.63 4.96 -3.53
N SER A 44 4.92 5.25 -3.67
CA SER A 44 5.92 4.96 -2.64
C SER A 44 5.80 5.90 -1.46
N PHE A 45 5.93 5.36 -0.24
CA PHE A 45 6.06 6.13 0.98
C PHE A 45 7.17 5.55 1.86
N SER A 46 8.20 6.34 2.10
CA SER A 46 9.35 5.96 2.93
C SER A 46 9.18 6.46 4.37
N PRO A 47 9.04 5.56 5.35
CA PRO A 47 9.11 5.95 6.76
C PRO A 47 10.44 6.61 7.14
N ALA A 48 11.54 6.24 6.49
CA ALA A 48 12.84 6.84 6.75
C ALA A 48 12.91 8.29 6.29
N VAL A 49 12.32 8.62 5.14
CA VAL A 49 12.23 10.00 4.64
C VAL A 49 11.37 10.85 5.61
N ARG A 50 10.20 10.34 5.99
CA ARG A 50 9.32 11.04 6.93
C ARG A 50 9.98 11.34 8.27
N ASP A 51 10.67 10.35 8.86
CA ASP A 51 11.21 10.42 10.21
C ASP A 51 12.64 10.98 10.30
N GLY A 52 13.28 11.26 9.14
CA GLY A 52 14.70 11.60 9.05
C GLY A 52 15.60 10.44 9.46
N GLY A 53 15.16 9.20 9.24
CA GLY A 53 15.84 7.95 9.54
C GLY A 53 14.87 6.85 10.00
N LEU A 54 15.35 5.60 9.99
CA LEU A 54 14.52 4.46 10.42
C LEU A 54 14.28 4.46 11.92
N ARG A 55 13.01 4.40 12.31
CA ARG A 55 12.57 4.30 13.70
C ARG A 55 11.45 3.28 13.83
N LEU A 56 11.39 2.59 14.96
CA LEU A 56 10.26 1.73 15.31
C LEU A 56 9.12 2.55 15.88
N ALA A 57 7.89 2.18 15.55
CA ALA A 57 6.71 2.74 16.18
C ALA A 57 6.71 2.45 17.70
N PRO A 58 6.16 3.35 18.52
CA PRO A 58 5.95 3.08 19.94
C PRO A 58 5.08 1.83 20.16
N GLY A 59 5.33 1.11 21.24
CA GLY A 59 4.49 -0.03 21.65
C GLY A 59 4.82 -1.37 20.98
N ILE A 60 5.85 -1.45 20.12
CA ILE A 60 6.30 -2.74 19.60
C ILE A 60 6.94 -3.55 20.74
N PRO A 61 6.42 -4.78 21.00
CA PRO A 61 6.96 -5.65 22.03
C PRO A 61 8.47 -5.90 21.84
N PRO A 62 9.27 -5.95 22.91
CA PRO A 62 10.72 -6.10 22.82
C PRO A 62 11.17 -7.28 21.95
N GLN A 63 10.49 -8.42 22.04
CA GLN A 63 10.78 -9.65 21.27
C GLN A 63 10.54 -9.52 19.76
N LEU A 64 9.76 -8.51 19.32
CA LEU A 64 9.46 -8.28 17.91
C LEU A 64 10.26 -7.12 17.30
N ARG A 65 11.05 -6.39 18.11
CA ARG A 65 11.73 -5.17 17.64
C ARG A 65 12.77 -5.45 16.55
N GLU A 66 13.55 -6.51 16.70
CA GLU A 66 14.55 -6.90 15.70
C GLU A 66 13.88 -7.23 14.37
N ILE A 67 12.84 -8.07 14.38
CA ILE A 67 12.08 -8.45 13.19
C ILE A 67 11.42 -7.21 12.56
N ALA A 68 10.82 -6.35 13.38
CA ALA A 68 10.17 -5.14 12.90
C ALA A 68 11.17 -4.17 12.26
N MET A 69 12.39 -4.04 12.82
CA MET A 69 13.44 -3.21 12.24
C MET A 69 13.96 -3.82 10.93
N ALA A 70 14.19 -5.13 10.89
CA ALA A 70 14.61 -5.82 9.68
C ALA A 70 13.58 -5.65 8.54
N ARG A 71 12.28 -5.77 8.85
CA ARG A 71 11.21 -5.52 7.86
C ARG A 71 11.21 -4.07 7.37
N LYS A 72 11.36 -3.09 8.26
CA LYS A 72 11.44 -1.67 7.87
C LYS A 72 12.65 -1.37 6.98
N THR A 73 13.83 -1.85 7.37
CA THR A 73 15.05 -1.70 6.56
C THR A 73 14.86 -2.31 5.17
N TRP A 74 14.29 -3.50 5.11
CA TRP A 74 13.98 -4.17 3.85
C TRP A 74 12.95 -3.37 3.02
N GLY A 75 11.92 -2.80 3.64
CA GLY A 75 10.94 -1.96 2.95
C GLY A 75 11.59 -0.79 2.22
N GLU A 76 12.56 -0.12 2.85
CA GLU A 76 13.31 0.96 2.21
C GLU A 76 14.11 0.48 0.98
N THR A 77 14.64 -0.75 0.99
CA THR A 77 15.32 -1.31 -0.18
C THR A 77 14.35 -1.74 -1.28
N ALA A 78 13.09 -2.01 -0.94
CA ALA A 78 12.07 -2.39 -1.90
C ALA A 78 11.48 -1.19 -2.65
N LEU A 79 11.38 -0.02 -2.02
CA LEU A 79 10.74 1.17 -2.59
C LEU A 79 11.34 1.62 -3.93
N PRO A 80 12.67 1.67 -4.15
CA PRO A 80 13.25 1.97 -5.45
C PRO A 80 12.80 1.01 -6.56
N VAL A 81 12.57 -0.27 -6.25
CA VAL A 81 12.09 -1.27 -7.23
C VAL A 81 10.69 -0.91 -7.73
N PHE A 82 9.81 -0.37 -6.86
CA PHE A 82 8.50 0.12 -7.28
C PHE A 82 8.61 1.24 -8.31
N GLU A 83 9.58 2.15 -8.14
CA GLU A 83 9.79 3.27 -9.08
C GLU A 83 10.35 2.76 -10.42
N VAL A 84 11.27 1.80 -10.42
CA VAL A 84 11.75 1.14 -11.64
C VAL A 84 10.60 0.46 -12.38
N VAL A 85 9.79 -0.34 -11.68
CA VAL A 85 8.64 -1.03 -12.28
C VAL A 85 7.64 -0.01 -12.87
N ARG A 86 7.39 1.08 -12.17
CA ARG A 86 6.50 2.15 -12.66
C ARG A 86 7.02 2.76 -13.96
N ALA A 87 8.30 3.13 -13.99
CA ALA A 87 8.91 3.78 -15.13
C ALA A 87 8.94 2.86 -16.37
N GLU A 88 9.24 1.57 -16.17
CA GLU A 88 9.45 0.63 -17.25
C GLU A 88 8.16 -0.08 -17.71
N ARG A 89 7.17 -0.24 -16.84
CA ARG A 89 5.99 -1.10 -17.08
C ARG A 89 4.65 -0.46 -16.67
N GLY A 90 4.64 0.72 -16.06
CA GLY A 90 3.44 1.47 -15.70
C GLY A 90 2.73 0.99 -14.42
N GLU A 91 1.66 1.67 -14.06
CA GLU A 91 0.94 1.51 -12.79
C GLU A 91 0.33 0.11 -12.58
N ALA A 92 -0.22 -0.50 -13.63
CA ALA A 92 -0.80 -1.83 -13.54
C ALA A 92 0.25 -2.88 -13.13
N ALA A 93 1.50 -2.73 -13.60
CA ALA A 93 2.60 -3.61 -13.22
C ALA A 93 3.01 -3.40 -11.76
N VAL A 94 3.01 -2.16 -11.27
CA VAL A 94 3.24 -1.86 -9.85
C VAL A 94 2.21 -2.55 -8.98
N GLY A 95 0.93 -2.50 -9.36
CA GLY A 95 -0.16 -3.17 -8.63
C GLY A 95 0.01 -4.69 -8.57
N ARG A 96 0.42 -5.33 -9.68
CA ARG A 96 0.72 -6.78 -9.71
C ARG A 96 1.92 -7.12 -8.81
N PHE A 97 3.01 -6.37 -8.97
CA PHE A 97 4.21 -6.56 -8.15
C PHE A 97 3.91 -6.41 -6.64
N TYR A 98 3.19 -5.34 -6.25
CA TYR A 98 2.80 -5.13 -4.86
C TYR A 98 1.92 -6.28 -4.33
N THR A 99 1.03 -6.81 -5.15
CA THR A 99 0.18 -7.95 -4.78
C THR A 99 1.01 -9.21 -4.55
N GLU A 100 1.92 -9.56 -5.46
CA GLU A 100 2.76 -10.75 -5.34
C GLU A 100 3.76 -10.65 -4.17
N LEU A 101 4.29 -9.46 -3.96
CA LEU A 101 5.17 -9.16 -2.83
C LEU A 101 4.44 -9.29 -1.49
N GLY A 102 3.28 -8.67 -1.39
CA GLY A 102 2.49 -8.65 -0.16
C GLY A 102 1.96 -10.03 0.22
N ARG A 103 1.58 -10.86 -0.75
CA ARG A 103 1.19 -12.26 -0.53
C ARG A 103 2.31 -13.07 0.15
N ARG A 104 3.55 -12.91 -0.33
CA ARG A 104 4.72 -13.63 0.19
C ARG A 104 5.16 -13.10 1.54
N LEU A 105 5.05 -11.78 1.73
CA LEU A 105 5.47 -11.12 2.95
C LEU A 105 4.50 -11.32 4.11
N ASN A 106 3.20 -11.47 3.80
CA ASN A 106 2.10 -11.54 4.77
C ASN A 106 1.29 -12.85 4.61
N ASP A 107 2.00 -13.96 4.40
CA ASP A 107 1.39 -15.29 4.25
C ASP A 107 0.60 -15.67 5.51
N PRO A 108 -0.68 -16.09 5.36
CA PRO A 108 -1.50 -16.54 6.47
C PRO A 108 -0.84 -17.69 7.24
N GLY A 109 -0.82 -17.59 8.56
CA GLY A 109 -0.27 -18.64 9.43
C GLY A 109 1.26 -18.69 9.52
N ARG A 110 1.96 -17.85 8.76
CA ARG A 110 3.42 -17.72 8.91
C ARG A 110 3.75 -16.77 10.06
N PRO A 111 4.62 -17.14 10.99
CA PRO A 111 5.08 -16.22 12.02
C PRO A 111 5.82 -15.03 11.37
N PRO A 112 5.78 -13.84 11.99
CA PRO A 112 6.55 -12.70 11.50
C PRO A 112 8.05 -13.08 11.47
N THR A 113 8.62 -13.05 10.27
CA THR A 113 10.04 -13.34 10.03
C THR A 113 10.66 -12.16 9.26
N PRO A 114 11.98 -11.97 9.33
CA PRO A 114 12.67 -11.10 8.40
C PRO A 114 12.39 -11.54 6.95
N PRO A 115 12.24 -10.59 6.00
CA PRO A 115 12.06 -10.95 4.59
C PRO A 115 13.24 -11.76 4.07
N ALA A 116 12.97 -12.78 3.26
CA ALA A 116 14.02 -13.54 2.58
C ALA A 116 14.79 -12.66 1.58
N GLY A 117 16.09 -12.94 1.37
CA GLY A 117 16.95 -12.11 0.51
C GLY A 117 16.52 -12.08 -0.96
N ASP A 118 15.85 -13.13 -1.44
CA ASP A 118 15.35 -13.27 -2.81
C ASP A 118 13.87 -12.85 -2.99
N LEU A 119 13.23 -12.34 -1.94
CA LEU A 119 11.80 -12.03 -1.94
C LEU A 119 11.40 -11.05 -3.04
N LEU A 120 12.22 -10.03 -3.31
CA LEU A 120 11.95 -9.07 -4.38
C LEU A 120 12.00 -9.74 -5.76
N GLN A 121 13.05 -10.53 -6.03
CA GLN A 121 13.21 -11.24 -7.30
C GLN A 121 12.09 -12.24 -7.55
N THR A 122 11.77 -13.07 -6.56
CA THR A 122 10.70 -14.07 -6.68
C THR A 122 9.32 -13.43 -6.86
N SER A 123 9.10 -12.25 -6.27
CA SER A 123 7.87 -11.49 -6.44
C SER A 123 7.78 -10.81 -7.81
N LEU A 124 8.89 -10.30 -8.35
CA LEU A 124 8.95 -9.77 -9.71
C LEU A 124 8.63 -10.86 -10.74
N ILE A 125 9.27 -12.03 -10.63
CA ILE A 125 9.00 -13.17 -11.52
C ILE A 125 7.51 -13.57 -11.49
N ALA A 126 6.92 -13.65 -10.30
CA ALA A 126 5.51 -14.01 -10.16
C ALA A 126 4.55 -12.92 -10.67
N ALA A 127 5.00 -11.67 -10.72
CA ALA A 127 4.27 -10.56 -11.33
C ALA A 127 4.52 -10.45 -12.85
N GLU A 128 5.25 -11.40 -13.46
CA GLU A 128 5.65 -11.43 -14.88
C GLU A 128 6.51 -10.21 -15.24
N LEU A 129 7.47 -9.86 -14.36
CA LEU A 129 8.38 -8.74 -14.51
C LEU A 129 9.84 -9.21 -14.50
N ASP A 130 10.72 -8.37 -15.03
CA ASP A 130 12.16 -8.64 -15.07
C ASP A 130 12.75 -8.64 -13.64
N PRO A 131 13.32 -9.77 -13.16
CA PRO A 131 13.99 -9.82 -11.86
C PRO A 131 15.21 -8.89 -11.77
N GLY A 132 15.77 -8.47 -12.88
CA GLY A 132 16.87 -7.49 -12.97
C GLY A 132 16.54 -6.11 -12.44
N PHE A 133 15.25 -5.76 -12.28
CA PHE A 133 14.83 -4.49 -11.69
C PHE A 133 15.34 -4.31 -10.26
N VAL A 134 15.63 -5.39 -9.53
CA VAL A 134 16.27 -5.30 -8.21
C VAL A 134 17.63 -4.63 -8.30
N ALA A 135 18.46 -5.01 -9.29
CA ALA A 135 19.77 -4.39 -9.50
C ALA A 135 19.66 -2.95 -10.01
N ALA A 136 18.70 -2.68 -10.90
CA ALA A 136 18.46 -1.34 -11.43
C ALA A 136 18.06 -0.34 -10.33
N ALA A 137 17.39 -0.79 -9.29
CA ALA A 137 17.02 0.04 -8.16
C ALA A 137 18.20 0.59 -7.32
N ALA A 138 19.42 0.11 -7.57
CA ALA A 138 20.64 0.66 -6.97
C ALA A 138 21.06 2.03 -7.55
N ASP A 139 20.48 2.45 -8.69
CA ASP A 139 20.72 3.76 -9.27
C ASP A 139 20.17 4.85 -8.31
N PRO A 140 20.99 5.88 -7.98
CA PRO A 140 20.60 6.96 -7.07
C PRO A 140 19.41 7.82 -7.53
N HIS A 141 19.01 7.70 -8.79
CA HIS A 141 17.80 8.34 -9.31
C HIS A 141 16.52 7.88 -8.59
N TRP A 142 16.38 6.59 -8.31
CA TRP A 142 15.16 6.01 -7.76
C TRP A 142 14.85 6.43 -6.32
N PRO A 143 15.83 6.48 -5.39
CA PRO A 143 15.61 7.04 -4.05
C PRO A 143 15.12 8.49 -4.05
N ALA A 144 15.49 9.31 -5.04
CA ALA A 144 14.98 10.67 -5.18
C ALA A 144 13.47 10.67 -5.52
N LEU A 145 13.00 9.76 -6.38
CA LEU A 145 11.57 9.62 -6.68
C LEU A 145 10.77 9.12 -5.48
N VAL A 146 11.32 8.19 -4.70
CA VAL A 146 10.71 7.74 -3.43
C VAL A 146 10.57 8.91 -2.45
N ARG A 147 11.59 9.75 -2.32
CA ARG A 147 11.56 10.96 -1.51
C ARG A 147 10.46 11.91 -1.96
N ASN A 148 10.42 12.25 -3.24
CA ASN A 148 9.42 13.16 -3.80
C ASN A 148 8.00 12.64 -3.58
N SER A 149 7.76 11.34 -3.78
CA SER A 149 6.47 10.72 -3.52
C SER A 149 6.06 10.79 -2.04
N THR A 150 7.02 10.60 -1.12
CA THR A 150 6.77 10.70 0.32
C THR A 150 6.46 12.14 0.73
N GLU A 151 7.24 13.10 0.27
CA GLU A 151 7.04 14.52 0.53
C GLU A 151 5.70 15.02 -0.04
N GLU A 152 5.29 14.50 -1.20
CA GLU A 152 3.97 14.75 -1.79
C GLU A 152 2.84 14.28 -0.87
N ALA A 153 2.92 13.07 -0.34
CA ALA A 153 1.94 12.57 0.61
C ALA A 153 1.87 13.45 1.87
N MET A 154 3.04 13.81 2.44
CA MET A 154 3.13 14.65 3.62
C MET A 154 2.59 16.06 3.39
N ALA A 155 2.74 16.62 2.19
CA ALA A 155 2.16 17.92 1.83
C ALA A 155 0.62 17.90 1.79
N ILE A 156 0.00 16.72 1.54
CA ILE A 156 -1.45 16.57 1.47
C ILE A 156 -2.07 16.27 2.84
N VAL A 157 -1.46 15.35 3.61
CA VAL A 157 -2.08 14.83 4.84
C VAL A 157 -1.34 15.21 6.13
N GLY A 158 -0.27 15.99 6.04
CA GLY A 158 0.52 16.44 7.18
C GLY A 158 1.83 15.67 7.39
N HIS A 159 2.74 16.27 8.17
CA HIS A 159 4.07 15.72 8.41
C HIS A 159 4.08 14.51 9.36
N ASP A 160 2.98 14.26 10.06
CA ASP A 160 2.75 13.07 10.90
C ASP A 160 2.12 11.90 10.14
N ALA A 161 2.03 12.02 8.80
CA ALA A 161 1.51 10.99 7.92
C ALA A 161 2.09 9.60 8.22
N MET A 162 1.23 8.60 8.21
CA MET A 162 1.60 7.19 8.35
C MET A 162 0.90 6.36 7.27
N THR A 163 1.59 5.32 6.78
CA THR A 163 0.97 4.39 5.82
C THR A 163 -0.10 3.51 6.46
N PRO A 164 -1.17 3.23 5.70
CA PRO A 164 -1.46 3.72 4.35
C PRO A 164 -1.87 5.18 4.31
N VAL A 165 -1.66 5.87 3.16
CA VAL A 165 -2.29 7.15 2.86
C VAL A 165 -3.14 6.98 1.61
N VAL A 166 -4.39 7.45 1.68
CA VAL A 166 -5.35 7.43 0.56
C VAL A 166 -5.64 8.87 0.14
N VAL A 167 -5.48 9.16 -1.15
CA VAL A 167 -5.74 10.48 -1.74
C VAL A 167 -6.71 10.34 -2.89
N LEU A 168 -7.80 11.09 -2.87
CA LEU A 168 -8.67 11.30 -4.03
C LEU A 168 -8.04 12.36 -4.91
N GLU A 169 -7.75 11.99 -6.15
CA GLU A 169 -7.21 12.91 -7.15
C GLU A 169 -8.33 13.72 -7.79
N GLY A 170 -8.03 14.98 -8.14
CA GLY A 170 -8.98 15.89 -8.76
C GLY A 170 -8.48 17.32 -8.74
N ALA A 171 -9.36 18.28 -8.99
CA ALA A 171 -9.03 19.71 -8.97
C ALA A 171 -8.45 20.16 -7.60
N HIS A 172 -8.94 19.54 -6.53
CA HIS A 172 -8.41 19.68 -5.17
C HIS A 172 -8.18 18.27 -4.63
N ARG A 173 -6.92 17.93 -4.40
CA ARG A 173 -6.53 16.64 -3.83
C ARG A 173 -6.96 16.57 -2.37
N LYS A 174 -7.64 15.51 -2.00
CA LYS A 174 -8.14 15.28 -0.63
C LYS A 174 -7.62 13.96 -0.13
N GLY A 175 -6.89 13.97 0.95
CA GLY A 175 -6.24 12.77 1.48
C GLY A 175 -6.43 12.61 2.97
N LEU A 176 -6.22 11.37 3.42
CA LEU A 176 -6.12 11.04 4.83
C LEU A 176 -5.03 9.99 5.08
N SER A 177 -4.43 10.02 6.26
CA SER A 177 -3.55 8.97 6.76
C SER A 177 -4.43 7.83 7.31
N GLY A 178 -4.59 6.78 6.51
CA GLY A 178 -5.54 5.70 6.73
C GLY A 178 -6.41 5.42 5.48
N PRO A 179 -7.56 4.70 5.65
CA PRO A 179 -8.00 4.04 6.88
C PRO A 179 -7.07 2.90 7.29
N VAL A 180 -6.96 2.64 8.60
CA VAL A 180 -6.21 1.49 9.14
C VAL A 180 -7.21 0.44 9.58
N MET A 181 -7.09 -0.77 9.03
CA MET A 181 -7.97 -1.91 9.28
C MET A 181 -7.18 -3.10 9.82
N SER A 182 -7.75 -3.86 10.73
CA SER A 182 -7.15 -5.13 11.20
C SER A 182 -7.41 -6.28 10.25
N LEU A 183 -8.46 -6.18 9.43
CA LEU A 183 -8.87 -7.15 8.42
C LEU A 183 -9.42 -6.38 7.20
N ALA A 184 -9.15 -6.86 6.00
CA ALA A 184 -9.70 -6.28 4.78
C ALA A 184 -11.20 -6.57 4.69
N GLU A 185 -12.02 -5.52 4.64
CA GLU A 185 -13.45 -5.64 4.37
C GLU A 185 -13.68 -6.05 2.92
N THR A 186 -14.74 -6.85 2.69
CA THR A 186 -15.14 -7.31 1.35
C THR A 186 -16.64 -7.10 1.12
N GLY A 187 -17.09 -7.34 -0.11
CA GLY A 187 -18.51 -7.25 -0.46
C GLY A 187 -19.12 -5.87 -0.17
N ASP A 188 -20.35 -5.84 0.32
CA ASP A 188 -21.07 -4.59 0.59
C ASP A 188 -20.51 -3.81 1.76
N SER A 189 -19.88 -4.49 2.73
CA SER A 189 -19.20 -3.82 3.83
C SER A 189 -18.03 -2.97 3.34
N ALA A 190 -17.22 -3.51 2.43
CA ALA A 190 -16.12 -2.76 1.83
C ALA A 190 -16.59 -1.47 1.15
N VAL A 191 -17.69 -1.57 0.40
CA VAL A 191 -18.28 -0.43 -0.31
C VAL A 191 -18.81 0.63 0.66
N ARG A 192 -19.53 0.22 1.70
CA ARG A 192 -20.03 1.17 2.72
C ARG A 192 -18.90 1.91 3.43
N VAL A 193 -17.78 1.23 3.71
CA VAL A 193 -16.60 1.90 4.29
C VAL A 193 -16.02 2.92 3.33
N TRP A 194 -15.92 2.58 2.04
CA TRP A 194 -15.45 3.52 1.02
C TRP A 194 -16.35 4.76 0.92
N ASP A 195 -17.64 4.57 0.81
CA ASP A 195 -18.62 5.67 0.69
C ASP A 195 -18.55 6.61 1.92
N ALA A 196 -18.34 6.05 3.12
CA ALA A 196 -18.14 6.84 4.34
C ALA A 196 -16.82 7.64 4.30
N ILE A 197 -15.73 7.04 3.83
CA ILE A 197 -14.43 7.73 3.68
C ILE A 197 -14.54 8.88 2.68
N GLN A 198 -15.24 8.70 1.56
CA GLN A 198 -15.48 9.79 0.59
C GLN A 198 -16.20 10.97 1.24
N VAL A 199 -17.27 10.71 2.00
CA VAL A 199 -18.01 11.76 2.72
C VAL A 199 -17.10 12.50 3.71
N LEU A 200 -16.25 11.78 4.45
CA LEU A 200 -15.32 12.41 5.40
C LEU A 200 -14.27 13.27 4.69
N LEU A 201 -13.74 12.80 3.55
CA LEU A 201 -12.78 13.54 2.75
C LEU A 201 -13.35 14.83 2.15
N GLU A 202 -14.67 14.91 1.96
CA GLU A 202 -15.34 16.13 1.49
C GLU A 202 -15.45 17.21 2.57
N GLN A 203 -15.39 16.83 3.86
CA GLN A 203 -15.51 17.75 4.98
C GLN A 203 -14.16 18.40 5.33
N THR A 204 -13.99 19.66 5.00
CA THR A 204 -12.74 20.42 5.26
C THR A 204 -12.42 20.59 6.76
N SER A 205 -13.42 20.48 7.63
CA SER A 205 -13.26 20.53 9.09
C SER A 205 -12.92 19.19 9.73
N PHE A 206 -13.00 18.07 8.96
CA PHE A 206 -12.65 16.76 9.46
C PHE A 206 -11.14 16.57 9.42
N LEU A 207 -10.52 16.28 10.56
CA LEU A 207 -9.07 16.08 10.68
C LEU A 207 -8.70 14.63 10.98
N GLU A 208 -9.32 14.00 11.99
CA GLU A 208 -8.96 12.65 12.41
C GLU A 208 -10.14 11.93 13.09
N ALA A 209 -10.25 10.62 12.86
CA ALA A 209 -11.00 9.70 13.70
C ALA A 209 -10.19 8.42 13.90
N ARG A 210 -9.99 8.00 15.16
CA ARG A 210 -9.16 6.86 15.50
C ARG A 210 -9.79 6.00 16.60
N ARG A 211 -9.63 4.68 16.44
CA ARG A 211 -9.91 3.70 17.51
C ARG A 211 -8.59 3.16 18.07
N THR A 212 -8.64 2.63 19.29
CA THR A 212 -7.53 1.83 19.83
C THR A 212 -7.28 0.61 18.93
N ARG A 213 -6.02 0.37 18.59
CA ARG A 213 -5.59 -0.80 17.79
C ARG A 213 -5.56 -2.04 18.69
N ALA A 214 -6.74 -2.54 19.07
CA ALA A 214 -6.89 -3.68 19.97
C ALA A 214 -6.61 -5.03 19.29
N LEU A 215 -6.69 -5.08 17.96
CA LEU A 215 -6.47 -6.29 17.18
C LEU A 215 -5.18 -6.16 16.34
N PRO A 216 -4.37 -7.22 16.27
CA PRO A 216 -3.23 -7.27 15.35
C PRO A 216 -3.71 -7.30 13.89
N PRO A 217 -2.80 -7.04 12.92
CA PRO A 217 -3.07 -7.28 11.50
C PRO A 217 -3.46 -8.75 11.26
N GLN A 218 -4.52 -8.98 10.50
CA GLN A 218 -5.00 -10.30 10.10
C GLN A 218 -4.82 -10.46 8.59
N PHE A 219 -4.24 -11.57 8.18
CA PHE A 219 -3.90 -11.85 6.79
C PHE A 219 -4.67 -13.10 6.32
N PRO A 220 -5.94 -12.96 5.90
CA PRO A 220 -6.63 -14.05 5.23
C PRO A 220 -5.98 -14.32 3.86
N ALA A 221 -6.12 -15.53 3.35
CA ALA A 221 -5.68 -15.84 2.00
C ALA A 221 -6.41 -14.93 0.99
N ILE A 222 -5.73 -14.54 -0.10
CA ILE A 222 -6.34 -13.67 -1.12
C ILE A 222 -7.58 -14.30 -1.74
N SER A 223 -7.59 -15.63 -1.89
CA SER A 223 -8.75 -16.40 -2.33
C SER A 223 -9.97 -16.25 -1.40
N GLU A 224 -9.75 -16.13 -0.09
CA GLU A 224 -10.83 -15.92 0.90
C GLU A 224 -11.41 -14.50 0.79
N LEU A 225 -10.68 -13.56 0.22
CA LEU A 225 -11.13 -12.19 -0.04
C LEU A 225 -11.91 -12.07 -1.38
N GLY A 226 -12.01 -13.13 -2.17
CA GLY A 226 -12.61 -13.10 -3.51
C GLY A 226 -11.84 -12.24 -4.50
N LEU A 227 -10.54 -12.04 -4.28
CA LEU A 227 -9.65 -11.20 -5.07
C LEU A 227 -8.73 -12.05 -5.95
N GLU A 228 -9.27 -13.00 -6.69
CA GLU A 228 -8.51 -13.74 -7.69
C GLU A 228 -8.09 -12.79 -8.84
N HIS A 229 -6.92 -13.07 -9.43
CA HIS A 229 -6.37 -12.25 -10.51
C HIS A 229 -7.39 -12.09 -11.66
N PRO A 230 -7.62 -10.89 -12.19
CA PRO A 230 -8.34 -10.70 -13.44
C PRO A 230 -7.46 -11.10 -14.65
N GLY A 231 -6.95 -12.32 -14.67
CA GLY A 231 -6.00 -12.79 -15.67
C GLY A 231 -6.11 -14.26 -16.05
N ASN A 232 -6.91 -15.05 -15.35
CA ASN A 232 -7.15 -16.47 -15.66
C ASN A 232 -8.64 -16.74 -15.95
N SER A 233 -9.19 -16.03 -16.92
CA SER A 233 -10.37 -16.51 -17.62
C SER A 233 -9.88 -17.06 -18.95
N ASN A 234 -9.86 -18.42 -19.06
CA ASN A 234 -9.68 -19.11 -20.33
C ASN A 234 -10.61 -18.57 -21.41
#